data_2df9c132a7ebe48283d2dcb47295af79
#
_entry.id   2df9c132a7ebe48283d2dcb47295af79
#
_cell.length_a   1.000
_cell.length_b   1.000
_cell.length_c   1.000
_cell.angle_alpha   90.00
_cell.angle_beta   90.00
_cell.angle_gamma   90.00
#
_symmetry.space_group_name_H-M   'P 1'
#
loop_
_entity.id
_entity.type
_entity.pdbx_description
1 polymer ?
#
loop_
_entity_poly.entity_id
_entity_poly.type
_entity_poly.pdbx_seq_one_letter_code
_entity_poly.pdbx_strand_id
1 'polypeptide(L)'
;LDLQSTETEYKKLQDEEQMRSYQLEQLKVNNKTKVNALAMQIKVSAMKLDRMAVELRNEHYLDSLGAGTTDKVREVELNYNVAQLELEQLKQQYEDDQQVRIADLKVKELEFNIFRKSMEEMKRTLNDAQIRSPRKAILTYINNQVGVQVPKGSQVAIISDLSHFKVDGEIADTYGDRISTGSKAIVKVGNEKLPGIVSNVTPLSKNGVISFSVQLDE
;
A
#
# COMPACT_ATOMS: atom_id res chain seq x y z
N LEU A 1 6.86 -8.09 24.63
CA LEU A 1 7.36 -6.96 23.83
C LEU A 1 7.62 -5.79 24.77
N ASP A 2 8.80 -5.20 24.68
CA ASP A 2 9.09 -3.93 25.33
C ASP A 2 8.36 -2.83 24.57
N LEU A 3 7.19 -2.44 25.07
CA LEU A 3 6.28 -1.50 24.42
C LEU A 3 6.98 -0.15 24.22
N GLN A 4 7.76 0.31 25.21
CA GLN A 4 8.43 1.62 25.18
C GLN A 4 9.53 1.66 24.10
N SER A 5 10.29 0.59 23.95
CA SER A 5 11.31 0.46 22.90
C SER A 5 10.66 0.47 21.51
N THR A 6 9.60 -0.32 21.33
CA THR A 6 8.87 -0.41 20.05
C THR A 6 8.17 0.90 19.69
N GLU A 7 7.61 1.62 20.66
CA GLU A 7 7.04 2.97 20.42
C GLU A 7 8.10 3.99 20.01
N THR A 8 9.27 3.93 20.62
CA THR A 8 10.39 4.81 20.28
C THR A 8 10.90 4.54 18.86
N GLU A 9 10.99 3.26 18.50
CA GLU A 9 11.39 2.84 17.15
C GLU A 9 10.35 3.27 16.11
N TYR A 10 9.06 3.11 16.40
CA TYR A 10 7.99 3.58 15.51
C TYR A 10 8.03 5.11 15.30
N LYS A 11 8.30 5.90 16.34
CA LYS A 11 8.48 7.35 16.20
C LYS A 11 9.66 7.72 15.30
N LYS A 12 10.80 7.02 15.44
CA LYS A 12 11.94 7.21 14.53
C LYS A 12 11.58 6.92 13.08
N LEU A 13 10.80 5.87 12.83
CA LEU A 13 10.33 5.55 11.48
C LEU A 13 9.36 6.62 10.94
N GLN A 14 8.56 7.25 11.79
CA GLN A 14 7.71 8.38 11.37
C GLN A 14 8.53 9.59 10.93
N ASP A 15 9.58 9.93 11.70
CA ASP A 15 10.50 11.03 11.34
C ASP A 15 11.25 10.71 10.04
N GLU A 16 11.65 9.46 9.84
CA GLU A 16 12.29 9.00 8.60
C GLU A 16 11.32 9.02 7.41
N GLU A 17 10.05 8.66 7.59
CA GLU A 17 9.01 8.79 6.55
C GLU A 17 8.89 10.24 6.09
N GLN A 18 8.83 11.16 7.03
CA GLN A 18 8.71 12.59 6.73
C GLN A 18 9.94 13.10 5.98
N MET A 19 11.14 12.70 6.40
CA MET A 19 12.38 13.05 5.71
C MET A 19 12.39 12.53 4.27
N ARG A 20 12.04 11.26 4.06
CA ARG A 20 11.96 10.64 2.72
C ARG A 20 10.90 11.31 1.83
N SER A 21 9.77 11.72 2.41
CA SER A 21 8.74 12.48 1.71
C SER A 21 9.27 13.82 1.20
N TYR A 22 9.99 14.57 2.04
CA TYR A 22 10.61 15.83 1.62
C TYR A 22 11.71 15.63 0.58
N GLN A 23 12.51 14.57 0.69
CA GLN A 23 13.52 14.24 -0.32
C GLN A 23 12.88 13.94 -1.69
N LEU A 24 11.75 13.22 -1.71
CA LEU A 24 11.00 12.95 -2.93
C LEU A 24 10.45 14.24 -3.55
N GLU A 25 9.89 15.13 -2.73
CA GLU A 25 9.40 16.43 -3.21
C GLU A 25 10.53 17.31 -3.75
N GLN A 26 11.67 17.35 -3.06
CA GLN A 26 12.86 18.05 -3.54
C GLN A 26 13.34 17.50 -4.89
N LEU A 27 13.33 16.17 -5.08
CA LEU A 27 13.68 15.54 -6.35
C LEU A 27 12.72 15.97 -7.46
N LYS A 28 11.40 16.01 -7.20
CA LYS A 28 10.38 16.48 -8.15
C LYS A 28 10.65 17.92 -8.59
N VAL A 29 10.91 18.80 -7.64
CA VAL A 29 11.20 20.22 -7.92
C VAL A 29 12.49 20.36 -8.73
N ASN A 30 13.56 19.66 -8.33
CA ASN A 30 14.86 19.70 -9.04
C ASN A 30 14.71 19.19 -10.49
N ASN A 31 13.97 18.08 -10.68
CA ASN A 31 13.70 17.55 -12.01
C ASN A 31 12.95 18.55 -12.88
N LYS A 32 11.89 19.17 -12.35
CA LYS A 32 11.13 20.21 -13.06
C LYS A 32 12.02 21.39 -13.46
N THR A 33 12.87 21.86 -12.55
CA THR A 33 13.77 22.99 -12.84
C THR A 33 14.74 22.67 -13.96
N LYS A 34 15.35 21.47 -13.94
CA LYS A 34 16.31 21.06 -14.99
C LYS A 34 15.64 20.87 -16.34
N VAL A 35 14.45 20.26 -16.38
CA VAL A 35 13.65 20.11 -17.61
C VAL A 35 13.30 21.47 -18.19
N ASN A 36 12.87 22.42 -17.36
CA ASN A 36 12.57 23.79 -17.80
C ASN A 36 13.80 24.51 -18.35
N ALA A 37 14.98 24.30 -17.73
CA ALA A 37 16.24 24.90 -18.22
C ALA A 37 16.60 24.37 -19.61
N LEU A 38 16.52 23.07 -19.84
CA LEU A 38 16.76 22.47 -21.16
C LEU A 38 15.73 22.94 -22.21
N ALA A 39 14.44 23.01 -21.83
CA ALA A 39 13.40 23.54 -22.71
C ALA A 39 13.67 25.00 -23.13
N MET A 40 14.21 25.82 -22.21
CA MET A 40 14.61 27.19 -22.51
C MET A 40 15.82 27.23 -23.47
N GLN A 41 16.81 26.35 -23.29
CA GLN A 41 17.95 26.24 -24.21
C GLN A 41 17.50 25.86 -25.61
N ILE A 42 16.57 24.89 -25.75
CA ILE A 42 15.97 24.51 -27.05
C ILE A 42 15.32 25.71 -27.70
N LYS A 43 14.54 26.48 -26.93
CA LYS A 43 13.86 27.69 -27.46
C LYS A 43 14.86 28.73 -27.97
N VAL A 44 15.93 28.97 -27.21
CA VAL A 44 17.00 29.90 -27.62
C VAL A 44 17.71 29.41 -28.89
N SER A 45 18.05 28.12 -28.94
CA SER A 45 18.68 27.51 -30.12
C SER A 45 17.76 27.54 -31.37
N ALA A 46 16.47 27.31 -31.19
CA ALA A 46 15.48 27.44 -32.29
C ALA A 46 15.42 28.87 -32.82
N MET A 47 15.40 29.88 -31.95
CA MET A 47 15.42 31.30 -32.38
C MET A 47 16.73 31.67 -33.13
N LYS A 48 17.88 31.08 -32.69
CA LYS A 48 19.16 31.22 -33.40
C LYS A 48 19.07 30.64 -34.81
N LEU A 49 18.49 29.44 -34.93
CA LEU A 49 18.31 28.74 -36.21
C LEU A 49 17.40 29.55 -37.16
N ASP A 50 16.29 30.08 -36.63
CA ASP A 50 15.37 30.94 -37.43
C ASP A 50 16.08 32.17 -38.00
N ARG A 51 16.95 32.83 -37.20
CA ARG A 51 17.76 33.93 -37.65
C ARG A 51 18.71 33.50 -38.77
N MET A 52 19.41 32.38 -38.62
CA MET A 52 20.31 31.86 -39.65
C MET A 52 19.57 31.45 -40.91
N ALA A 53 18.35 30.96 -40.81
CA ALA A 53 17.49 30.69 -41.98
C ALA A 53 17.15 31.96 -42.79
N VAL A 54 16.94 33.07 -42.09
CA VAL A 54 16.73 34.38 -42.76
C VAL A 54 18.01 34.86 -43.43
N GLU A 55 19.16 34.73 -42.76
CA GLU A 55 20.47 35.09 -43.28
C GLU A 55 20.79 34.29 -44.55
N LEU A 56 20.63 32.97 -44.52
CA LEU A 56 20.82 32.08 -45.68
C LEU A 56 19.93 32.49 -46.85
N ARG A 57 18.67 32.81 -46.59
CA ARG A 57 17.71 33.25 -47.63
C ARG A 57 18.16 34.55 -48.27
N ASN A 58 18.67 35.51 -47.48
CA ASN A 58 19.17 36.79 -47.97
C ASN A 58 20.43 36.61 -48.81
N GLU A 59 21.37 35.73 -48.43
CA GLU A 59 22.59 35.46 -49.20
C GLU A 59 22.26 34.80 -50.55
N HIS A 60 21.32 33.85 -50.56
CA HIS A 60 20.83 33.27 -51.82
C HIS A 60 20.20 34.33 -52.74
N TYR A 61 19.46 35.30 -52.19
CA TYR A 61 18.87 36.38 -52.94
C TYR A 61 19.95 37.32 -53.51
N LEU A 62 20.97 37.68 -52.73
CA LEU A 62 22.10 38.52 -53.17
C LEU A 62 22.91 37.84 -54.27
N ASP A 63 23.19 36.54 -54.14
CA ASP A 63 23.89 35.75 -55.15
C ASP A 63 23.08 35.72 -56.47
N SER A 64 21.77 35.55 -56.39
CA SER A 64 20.87 35.55 -57.55
C SER A 64 20.87 36.88 -58.33
N LEU A 65 21.19 37.98 -57.64
CA LEU A 65 21.33 39.31 -58.24
C LEU A 65 22.76 39.59 -58.71
N GLY A 66 23.69 38.68 -58.59
CA GLY A 66 25.10 38.87 -58.89
C GLY A 66 25.84 39.80 -57.93
N ALA A 67 25.23 40.10 -56.74
CA ALA A 67 25.81 40.97 -55.71
C ALA A 67 26.42 40.18 -54.59
N GLY A 68 26.25 38.82 -54.56
CA GLY A 68 26.79 37.88 -53.61
C GLY A 68 27.92 37.05 -54.25
N THR A 69 28.50 36.13 -53.40
CA THR A 69 29.45 35.12 -53.87
C THR A 69 28.98 33.74 -53.46
N THR A 70 29.12 32.77 -54.35
CA THR A 70 28.74 31.36 -54.12
C THR A 70 29.46 30.78 -52.91
N ASP A 71 30.69 31.23 -52.63
CA ASP A 71 31.45 30.80 -51.42
C ASP A 71 30.81 31.31 -50.12
N LYS A 72 30.25 32.55 -50.14
CA LYS A 72 29.53 33.08 -48.96
C LYS A 72 28.22 32.35 -48.73
N VAL A 73 27.48 32.04 -49.78
CA VAL A 73 26.27 31.22 -49.66
C VAL A 73 26.60 29.85 -49.03
N ARG A 74 27.67 29.21 -49.53
CA ARG A 74 28.11 27.90 -49.00
C ARG A 74 28.54 27.97 -47.52
N GLU A 75 29.22 29.03 -47.10
CA GLU A 75 29.61 29.27 -45.69
C GLU A 75 28.36 29.39 -44.79
N VAL A 76 27.39 30.24 -45.19
CA VAL A 76 26.16 30.47 -44.44
C VAL A 76 25.29 29.20 -44.39
N GLU A 77 25.19 28.45 -45.47
CA GLU A 77 24.50 27.17 -45.54
C GLU A 77 25.12 26.14 -44.59
N LEU A 78 26.46 26.04 -44.55
CA LEU A 78 27.15 25.16 -43.60
C LEU A 78 26.82 25.54 -42.15
N ASN A 79 26.88 26.84 -41.83
CA ASN A 79 26.56 27.34 -40.47
C ASN A 79 25.10 27.04 -40.08
N TYR A 80 24.14 27.21 -41.03
CA TYR A 80 22.77 26.85 -40.81
C TYR A 80 22.60 25.34 -40.54
N ASN A 81 23.22 24.49 -41.34
CA ASN A 81 23.14 23.04 -41.19
C ASN A 81 23.76 22.57 -39.86
N VAL A 82 24.88 23.17 -39.43
CA VAL A 82 25.49 22.90 -38.12
C VAL A 82 24.53 23.30 -37.01
N ALA A 83 23.95 24.49 -37.05
CA ALA A 83 23.00 24.94 -36.06
C ALA A 83 21.71 24.09 -36.00
N GLN A 84 21.28 23.54 -37.16
CA GLN A 84 20.16 22.60 -37.22
C GLN A 84 20.49 21.28 -36.48
N LEU A 85 21.67 20.73 -36.72
CA LEU A 85 22.13 19.51 -36.02
C LEU A 85 22.30 19.73 -34.53
N GLU A 86 22.82 20.90 -34.11
CA GLU A 86 22.96 21.28 -32.70
C GLU A 86 21.58 21.32 -32.02
N LEU A 87 20.56 21.88 -32.67
CA LEU A 87 19.19 21.93 -32.16
C LEU A 87 18.58 20.52 -32.06
N GLU A 88 18.79 19.67 -33.07
CA GLU A 88 18.32 18.28 -33.05
C GLU A 88 18.96 17.48 -31.94
N GLN A 89 20.28 17.58 -31.74
CA GLN A 89 21.01 16.98 -30.65
C GLN A 89 20.45 17.44 -29.29
N LEU A 90 20.19 18.72 -29.14
CA LEU A 90 19.64 19.27 -27.88
C LEU A 90 18.22 18.78 -27.61
N LYS A 91 17.39 18.60 -28.62
CA LYS A 91 16.06 17.98 -28.50
C LYS A 91 16.14 16.52 -28.06
N GLN A 92 17.06 15.74 -28.69
CA GLN A 92 17.27 14.36 -28.31
C GLN A 92 17.75 14.24 -26.86
N GLN A 93 18.70 15.08 -26.47
CA GLN A 93 19.18 15.14 -25.08
C GLN A 93 18.04 15.49 -24.09
N TYR A 94 17.13 16.36 -24.47
CA TYR A 94 15.97 16.69 -23.64
C TYR A 94 15.03 15.48 -23.44
N GLU A 95 14.75 14.73 -24.51
CA GLU A 95 13.92 13.53 -24.44
C GLU A 95 14.54 12.43 -23.59
N ASP A 96 15.83 12.15 -23.80
CA ASP A 96 16.58 11.16 -23.05
C ASP A 96 16.65 11.52 -21.54
N ASP A 97 16.92 12.80 -21.25
CA ASP A 97 16.99 13.31 -19.87
C ASP A 97 15.62 13.27 -19.17
N GLN A 98 14.53 13.52 -19.90
CA GLN A 98 13.18 13.32 -19.37
C GLN A 98 12.91 11.87 -19.00
N GLN A 99 13.23 10.92 -19.87
CA GLN A 99 13.01 9.51 -19.62
C GLN A 99 13.78 9.02 -18.39
N VAL A 100 15.06 9.39 -18.29
CA VAL A 100 15.89 9.05 -17.13
C VAL A 100 15.28 9.62 -15.84
N ARG A 101 14.85 10.88 -15.82
CA ARG A 101 14.26 11.51 -14.64
C ARG A 101 12.93 10.89 -14.22
N ILE A 102 12.11 10.49 -15.20
CA ILE A 102 10.85 9.78 -14.92
C ILE A 102 11.15 8.42 -14.30
N ALA A 103 12.14 7.69 -14.82
CA ALA A 103 12.55 6.41 -14.27
C ALA A 103 13.11 6.55 -12.85
N ASP A 104 14.01 7.50 -12.61
CA ASP A 104 14.58 7.77 -11.28
C ASP A 104 13.51 8.16 -10.26
N LEU A 105 12.56 9.01 -10.66
CA LEU A 105 11.44 9.40 -9.81
C LEU A 105 10.60 8.19 -9.43
N LYS A 106 10.29 7.33 -10.40
CA LYS A 106 9.51 6.11 -10.17
C LYS A 106 10.21 5.13 -9.22
N VAL A 107 11.53 4.98 -9.35
CA VAL A 107 12.33 4.18 -8.43
C VAL A 107 12.23 4.75 -7.00
N LYS A 108 12.40 6.07 -6.85
CA LYS A 108 12.30 6.73 -5.53
C LYS A 108 10.89 6.65 -4.92
N GLU A 109 9.84 6.73 -5.73
CA GLU A 109 8.47 6.53 -5.27
C GLU A 109 8.23 5.07 -4.80
N LEU A 110 8.80 4.10 -5.49
CA LEU A 110 8.72 2.69 -5.08
C LEU A 110 9.50 2.44 -3.78
N GLU A 111 10.70 2.99 -3.63
CA GLU A 111 11.48 2.91 -2.38
C GLU A 111 10.70 3.51 -1.20
N PHE A 112 10.07 4.65 -1.39
CA PHE A 112 9.23 5.29 -0.39
C PHE A 112 8.00 4.44 -0.03
N ASN A 113 7.35 3.83 -1.02
CA ASN A 113 6.19 2.96 -0.79
C ASN A 113 6.58 1.66 -0.06
N ILE A 114 7.75 1.09 -0.34
CA ILE A 114 8.29 -0.08 0.39
C ILE A 114 8.52 0.31 1.85
N PHE A 115 9.14 1.46 2.09
CA PHE A 115 9.36 1.96 3.44
C PHE A 115 8.05 2.17 4.21
N ARG A 116 7.03 2.76 3.59
CA ARG A 116 5.70 2.92 4.20
C ARG A 116 5.07 1.60 4.60
N LYS A 117 5.18 0.57 3.76
CA LYS A 117 4.68 -0.77 4.09
C LYS A 117 5.40 -1.37 5.31
N SER A 118 6.71 -1.22 5.38
CA SER A 118 7.50 -1.64 6.55
C SER A 118 7.06 -0.91 7.83
N MET A 119 6.80 0.39 7.73
CA MET A 119 6.26 1.17 8.85
C MET A 119 4.85 0.73 9.26
N GLU A 120 3.99 0.38 8.31
CA GLU A 120 2.65 -0.18 8.59
C GLU A 120 2.73 -1.53 9.31
N GLU A 121 3.69 -2.38 8.94
CA GLU A 121 3.95 -3.64 9.63
C GLU A 121 4.43 -3.41 11.08
N MET A 122 5.31 -2.45 11.29
CA MET A 122 5.74 -2.06 12.64
C MET A 122 4.56 -1.54 13.47
N LYS A 123 3.68 -0.73 12.87
CA LYS A 123 2.45 -0.25 13.52
C LYS A 123 1.52 -1.39 13.91
N ARG A 124 1.37 -2.40 13.05
CA ARG A 124 0.59 -3.60 13.40
C ARG A 124 1.22 -4.34 14.57
N THR A 125 2.53 -4.55 14.55
CA THR A 125 3.27 -5.18 15.64
C THR A 125 3.07 -4.43 16.96
N LEU A 126 3.09 -3.09 16.93
CA LEU A 126 2.83 -2.25 18.09
C LEU A 126 1.39 -2.39 18.58
N ASN A 127 0.41 -2.45 17.70
CA ASN A 127 -0.98 -2.67 18.06
C ASN A 127 -1.22 -4.07 18.63
N ASP A 128 -0.60 -5.08 18.04
CA ASP A 128 -0.70 -6.48 18.47
C ASP A 128 -0.03 -6.71 19.83
N ALA A 129 0.93 -5.86 20.20
CA ALA A 129 1.52 -5.85 21.53
C ALA A 129 0.50 -5.46 22.64
N GLN A 130 -0.54 -4.71 22.28
CA GLN A 130 -1.66 -4.38 23.14
C GLN A 130 -2.83 -5.34 22.89
N ILE A 131 -2.84 -6.47 23.59
CA ILE A 131 -3.90 -7.46 23.46
C ILE A 131 -5.21 -6.87 23.99
N ARG A 132 -6.20 -6.71 23.10
CA ARG A 132 -7.54 -6.18 23.42
C ARG A 132 -8.61 -7.20 23.09
N SER A 133 -9.67 -7.22 23.90
CA SER A 133 -10.83 -8.04 23.59
C SER A 133 -11.50 -7.57 22.28
N PRO A 134 -11.77 -8.48 21.33
CA PRO A 134 -12.45 -8.13 20.07
C PRO A 134 -13.94 -7.82 20.27
N ARG A 135 -14.50 -8.17 21.42
CA ARG A 135 -15.92 -7.95 21.76
C ARG A 135 -16.12 -7.75 23.24
N LYS A 136 -17.30 -7.30 23.65
CA LYS A 136 -17.70 -7.24 25.04
C LYS A 136 -17.83 -8.67 25.57
N ALA A 137 -17.07 -9.01 26.60
CA ALA A 137 -17.01 -10.34 27.19
C ALA A 137 -16.45 -10.28 28.59
N ILE A 138 -16.58 -11.36 29.34
CA ILE A 138 -16.01 -11.50 30.68
C ILE A 138 -14.69 -12.26 30.57
N LEU A 139 -13.64 -11.69 31.18
CA LEU A 139 -12.35 -12.34 31.29
C LEU A 139 -12.41 -13.50 32.30
N THR A 140 -12.30 -14.72 31.80
CA THR A 140 -12.37 -15.93 32.68
C THR A 140 -11.02 -16.49 33.04
N TYR A 141 -10.00 -16.19 32.25
CA TYR A 141 -8.62 -16.59 32.57
C TYR A 141 -7.64 -15.58 32.00
N ILE A 142 -6.58 -15.29 32.72
CA ILE A 142 -5.43 -14.51 32.26
C ILE A 142 -4.13 -15.13 32.78
N ASN A 143 -3.13 -15.22 31.90
CA ASN A 143 -1.77 -15.52 32.33
C ASN A 143 -1.13 -14.24 32.87
N ASN A 144 -0.98 -14.13 34.19
CA ASN A 144 -0.46 -12.94 34.87
C ASN A 144 1.04 -13.03 35.21
N GLN A 145 1.78 -13.95 34.61
CA GLN A 145 3.22 -14.06 34.83
C GLN A 145 3.94 -12.95 34.05
N VAL A 146 4.25 -11.86 34.73
CA VAL A 146 4.98 -10.71 34.14
C VAL A 146 6.44 -11.11 33.90
N GLY A 147 6.97 -10.75 32.72
CA GLY A 147 8.37 -11.00 32.32
C GLY A 147 8.62 -12.36 31.66
N VAL A 148 7.63 -13.22 31.55
CA VAL A 148 7.76 -14.51 30.85
C VAL A 148 7.60 -14.34 29.36
N GLN A 149 8.47 -14.95 28.57
CA GLN A 149 8.34 -15.00 27.12
C GLN A 149 7.17 -15.90 26.73
N VAL A 150 6.21 -15.34 26.00
CA VAL A 150 5.03 -16.05 25.48
C VAL A 150 5.29 -16.48 24.04
N PRO A 151 5.37 -17.77 23.73
CA PRO A 151 5.51 -18.25 22.37
C PRO A 151 4.33 -17.86 21.48
N LYS A 152 4.57 -17.70 20.17
CA LYS A 152 3.49 -17.43 19.21
C LYS A 152 2.46 -18.55 19.23
N GLY A 153 1.18 -18.19 19.36
CA GLY A 153 0.06 -19.14 19.43
C GLY A 153 -0.28 -19.62 20.85
N SER A 154 0.46 -19.20 21.87
CA SER A 154 0.12 -19.52 23.26
C SER A 154 -1.13 -18.75 23.70
N GLN A 155 -1.91 -19.41 24.55
CA GLN A 155 -3.10 -18.83 25.18
C GLN A 155 -2.68 -17.82 26.26
N VAL A 156 -3.04 -16.57 26.07
CA VAL A 156 -2.74 -15.47 27.01
C VAL A 156 -3.92 -15.17 27.91
N ALA A 157 -5.13 -15.22 27.36
CA ALA A 157 -6.36 -14.96 28.08
C ALA A 157 -7.52 -15.78 27.50
N ILE A 158 -8.54 -16.05 28.30
CA ILE A 158 -9.81 -16.60 27.86
C ILE A 158 -10.89 -15.57 28.17
N ILE A 159 -11.69 -15.25 27.18
CA ILE A 159 -12.86 -14.40 27.34
C ILE A 159 -14.12 -15.22 27.04
N SER A 160 -15.15 -15.07 27.85
CA SER A 160 -16.43 -15.77 27.68
C SER A 160 -17.54 -14.75 27.48
N ASP A 161 -18.33 -14.98 26.46
CA ASP A 161 -19.56 -14.25 26.23
C ASP A 161 -20.66 -14.95 27.03
N LEU A 162 -21.16 -14.26 28.05
CA LEU A 162 -22.23 -14.78 28.90
C LEU A 162 -23.63 -14.31 28.46
N SER A 163 -23.75 -13.72 27.28
CA SER A 163 -25.07 -13.34 26.74
C SER A 163 -25.80 -14.51 26.08
N HIS A 164 -25.06 -15.53 25.67
CA HIS A 164 -25.64 -16.69 24.97
C HIS A 164 -25.16 -17.99 25.63
N PHE A 165 -26.07 -18.85 25.99
CA PHE A 165 -25.78 -20.15 26.55
C PHE A 165 -26.28 -21.26 25.62
N LYS A 166 -25.50 -22.30 25.51
CA LYS A 166 -25.92 -23.55 24.88
C LYS A 166 -25.75 -24.71 25.85
N VAL A 167 -26.62 -25.67 25.75
CA VAL A 167 -26.53 -26.93 26.51
C VAL A 167 -26.32 -28.05 25.50
N ASP A 168 -25.21 -28.76 25.66
CA ASP A 168 -24.93 -29.94 24.86
C ASP A 168 -25.51 -31.15 25.58
N GLY A 169 -26.28 -31.98 24.88
CA GLY A 169 -26.94 -33.17 25.38
C GLY A 169 -26.65 -34.38 24.51
N GLU A 170 -26.82 -35.53 25.10
CA GLU A 170 -26.73 -36.82 24.40
C GLU A 170 -28.03 -37.63 24.59
N ILE A 171 -28.44 -38.33 23.53
CA ILE A 171 -29.59 -39.22 23.56
C ILE A 171 -29.25 -40.53 22.84
N ALA A 172 -29.83 -41.63 23.29
CA ALA A 172 -29.68 -42.90 22.59
C ALA A 172 -30.16 -42.79 21.14
N ASP A 173 -29.44 -43.41 20.22
CA ASP A 173 -29.71 -43.35 18.77
C ASP A 173 -31.12 -43.84 18.39
N THR A 174 -31.67 -44.77 19.16
CA THR A 174 -33.06 -45.25 19.01
C THR A 174 -34.12 -44.15 19.12
N TYR A 175 -33.77 -43.00 19.72
CA TYR A 175 -34.64 -41.84 19.81
C TYR A 175 -34.22 -40.68 18.89
N GLY A 176 -33.20 -40.90 18.06
CA GLY A 176 -32.64 -39.86 17.18
C GLY A 176 -33.65 -39.22 16.24
N ASP A 177 -34.57 -40.00 15.73
CA ASP A 177 -35.65 -39.53 14.83
C ASP A 177 -36.63 -38.54 15.49
N ARG A 178 -36.63 -38.45 16.83
CA ARG A 178 -37.50 -37.56 17.59
C ARG A 178 -36.89 -36.16 17.82
N ILE A 179 -35.62 -35.96 17.49
CA ILE A 179 -34.93 -34.72 17.68
C ILE A 179 -34.50 -34.18 16.32
N SER A 180 -34.98 -32.98 15.98
CA SER A 180 -34.61 -32.26 14.76
C SER A 180 -34.14 -30.85 15.09
N THR A 181 -33.23 -30.32 14.28
CA THR A 181 -32.82 -28.90 14.37
C THR A 181 -34.05 -28.00 14.21
N GLY A 182 -34.17 -27.01 15.07
CA GLY A 182 -35.34 -26.12 15.14
C GLY A 182 -36.43 -26.59 16.09
N SER A 183 -36.35 -27.79 16.67
CA SER A 183 -37.33 -28.30 17.65
C SER A 183 -37.22 -27.46 18.94
N LYS A 184 -38.40 -27.15 19.52
CA LYS A 184 -38.45 -26.50 20.85
C LYS A 184 -38.05 -27.48 21.92
N ALA A 185 -37.20 -27.04 22.83
CA ALA A 185 -36.73 -27.82 23.96
C ALA A 185 -36.92 -27.02 25.26
N ILE A 186 -37.07 -27.74 26.37
CA ILE A 186 -37.08 -27.15 27.70
C ILE A 186 -35.93 -27.79 28.47
N VAL A 187 -34.93 -26.96 28.83
CA VAL A 187 -33.83 -27.39 29.67
C VAL A 187 -34.19 -27.16 31.11
N LYS A 188 -34.15 -28.20 31.90
CA LYS A 188 -34.47 -28.13 33.33
C LYS A 188 -33.14 -28.10 34.14
N VAL A 189 -32.95 -27.00 34.85
CA VAL A 189 -31.77 -26.81 35.71
C VAL A 189 -32.28 -26.65 37.17
N GLY A 190 -32.14 -27.68 37.95
CA GLY A 190 -32.77 -27.69 39.29
C GLY A 190 -34.28 -27.55 39.24
N ASN A 191 -34.82 -26.47 39.76
CA ASN A 191 -36.26 -26.15 39.71
C ASN A 191 -36.67 -25.21 38.59
N GLU A 192 -35.72 -24.67 37.87
CA GLU A 192 -35.98 -23.74 36.76
C GLU A 192 -36.16 -24.46 35.42
N LYS A 193 -37.03 -23.93 34.58
CA LYS A 193 -37.28 -24.41 33.23
C LYS A 193 -36.87 -23.32 32.26
N LEU A 194 -35.84 -23.58 31.52
CA LEU A 194 -35.32 -22.62 30.51
C LEU A 194 -35.77 -23.06 29.11
N PRO A 195 -36.52 -22.24 28.40
CA PRO A 195 -36.88 -22.52 27.02
C PRO A 195 -35.64 -22.40 26.12
N GLY A 196 -35.63 -23.17 25.03
CA GLY A 196 -34.56 -23.12 24.07
C GLY A 196 -34.95 -23.85 22.78
N ILE A 197 -34.08 -23.75 21.80
CA ILE A 197 -34.26 -24.37 20.47
C ILE A 197 -33.07 -25.28 20.18
N VAL A 198 -33.37 -26.46 19.66
CA VAL A 198 -32.32 -27.36 19.18
C VAL A 198 -31.59 -26.72 18.00
N SER A 199 -30.34 -26.36 18.20
CA SER A 199 -29.52 -25.64 17.21
C SER A 199 -28.73 -26.57 16.30
N ASN A 200 -28.32 -27.71 16.82
CA ASN A 200 -27.56 -28.73 16.07
C ASN A 200 -27.87 -30.13 16.56
N VAL A 201 -27.92 -31.08 15.63
CA VAL A 201 -28.01 -32.51 15.91
C VAL A 201 -26.95 -33.20 15.07
N THR A 202 -26.08 -33.98 15.71
CA THR A 202 -25.06 -34.76 14.99
C THR A 202 -25.67 -36.04 14.48
N PRO A 203 -25.83 -36.23 13.16
CA PRO A 203 -26.57 -37.36 12.60
C PRO A 203 -25.86 -38.71 12.71
N LEU A 204 -24.57 -38.68 13.10
CA LEU A 204 -23.77 -39.89 13.23
C LEU A 204 -23.80 -40.37 14.69
N SER A 205 -24.37 -41.56 14.90
CA SER A 205 -24.32 -42.26 16.19
C SER A 205 -22.89 -42.66 16.49
N LYS A 206 -22.41 -42.24 17.63
CA LYS A 206 -21.11 -42.67 18.18
C LYS A 206 -21.36 -43.40 19.51
N ASN A 207 -20.99 -44.67 19.54
CA ASN A 207 -21.28 -45.54 20.69
C ASN A 207 -22.75 -45.69 21.08
N GLY A 208 -23.66 -45.66 20.11
CA GLY A 208 -25.11 -45.78 20.32
C GLY A 208 -25.81 -44.50 20.82
N VAL A 209 -25.11 -43.36 20.79
CA VAL A 209 -25.67 -42.07 21.20
C VAL A 209 -25.51 -41.00 20.09
N ILE A 210 -26.48 -40.11 20.04
CA ILE A 210 -26.50 -38.92 19.15
C ILE A 210 -26.32 -37.68 20.05
N SER A 211 -25.38 -36.83 19.68
CA SER A 211 -25.15 -35.55 20.37
C SER A 211 -25.98 -34.44 19.75
N PHE A 212 -26.54 -33.58 20.55
CA PHE A 212 -27.29 -32.41 20.12
C PHE A 212 -26.99 -31.20 20.98
N SER A 213 -27.22 -30.00 20.46
CA SER A 213 -27.06 -28.76 21.21
C SER A 213 -28.39 -28.00 21.25
N VAL A 214 -28.75 -27.47 22.40
CA VAL A 214 -29.89 -26.59 22.60
C VAL A 214 -29.38 -25.20 22.91
N GLN A 215 -29.75 -24.23 22.10
CA GLN A 215 -29.52 -22.82 22.39
C GLN A 215 -30.65 -22.32 23.29
N LEU A 216 -30.30 -21.74 24.42
CA LEU A 216 -31.28 -21.16 25.33
C LEU A 216 -31.75 -19.81 24.79
N ASP A 217 -33.05 -19.52 24.95
CA ASP A 217 -33.62 -18.22 24.69
C ASP A 217 -33.16 -17.27 25.84
N GLU A 218 -32.97 -15.96 25.50
CA GLU A 218 -32.57 -14.93 26.48
C GLU A 218 -33.63 -14.74 27.55
#